data_676989c73c2be0c1c161a6d36d7be5aa
#
_entry.id   676989c73c2be0c1c161a6d36d7be5aa
#
_cell.length_a   1.000
_cell.length_b   1.000
_cell.length_c   1.000
_cell.angle_alpha   90.00
_cell.angle_beta   90.00
_cell.angle_gamma   90.00
#
_symmetry.space_group_name_H-M   'P 1'
#
loop_
_entity.id
_entity.type
_entity.pdbx_description
1 polymer ?
#
loop_
_entity_poly.entity_id
_entity_poly.type
_entity_poly.pdbx_seq_one_letter_code
_entity_poly.pdbx_strand_id
1 'polypeptide(L)'
;MQRLILSGRPLVRELKPAEISAFFPVTGTSMPPSDDFRRLLDGEFRDWRLRVGGLVERPLALSLAELQAMPARTQVTLHQCDEGWSAVAQWTGVPLATLLQKSGLQRNARYVVFHCLDAVPLDGSNYYESLDLLDAMHPQTILAYAMNGKSLPVGNGAPLRLRVELQIGYKNAKFIDRIEVVDSLRPIGRGRGGWWEDYDHAVWYAGL
;
A
#
# COMPACT_ATOMS: atom_id res chain seq x y z
N MET A 1 -10.45 18.71 9.56
CA MET A 1 -11.52 19.40 8.78
C MET A 1 -11.11 19.60 7.32
N GLN A 2 -9.92 20.14 7.01
CA GLN A 2 -9.46 20.39 5.63
C GLN A 2 -9.39 19.13 4.76
N ARG A 3 -8.91 18.00 5.28
CA ARG A 3 -8.85 16.70 4.58
C ARG A 3 -10.24 16.19 4.16
N LEU A 4 -11.26 16.37 4.99
CA LEU A 4 -12.65 16.02 4.68
C LEU A 4 -13.26 16.86 3.54
N ILE A 5 -12.93 18.14 3.50
CA ILE A 5 -13.43 19.06 2.48
C ILE A 5 -12.80 18.77 1.11
N LEU A 6 -11.57 18.29 1.10
CA LEU A 6 -10.82 17.96 -0.11
C LEU A 6 -10.95 16.50 -0.54
N SER A 7 -11.69 15.67 0.22
CA SER A 7 -11.92 14.27 -0.14
C SER A 7 -12.55 14.17 -1.54
N GLY A 8 -11.97 13.33 -2.37
CA GLY A 8 -12.39 13.15 -3.76
C GLY A 8 -11.77 14.10 -4.78
N ARG A 9 -11.03 15.14 -4.36
CA ARG A 9 -10.22 15.96 -5.25
C ARG A 9 -8.78 15.44 -5.31
N PRO A 10 -8.08 15.58 -6.46
CA PRO A 10 -6.64 15.29 -6.47
C PRO A 10 -5.94 16.18 -5.45
N LEU A 11 -5.36 15.60 -4.41
CA LEU A 11 -4.60 16.31 -3.38
C LEU A 11 -3.12 16.37 -3.76
N VAL A 12 -2.66 15.44 -4.59
CA VAL A 12 -1.32 15.42 -5.16
C VAL A 12 -1.41 15.67 -6.66
N ARG A 13 -0.55 16.56 -7.13
CA ARG A 13 -0.45 16.87 -8.57
C ARG A 13 -0.01 15.62 -9.33
N GLU A 14 -0.79 15.23 -10.33
CA GLU A 14 -0.37 14.25 -11.31
C GLU A 14 0.51 14.89 -12.36
N LEU A 15 1.61 14.24 -12.66
CA LEU A 15 2.64 14.72 -13.59
C LEU A 15 2.42 14.08 -14.98
N LYS A 16 3.16 14.57 -15.99
CA LYS A 16 3.08 14.02 -17.34
C LYS A 16 3.98 12.80 -17.48
N PRO A 17 3.69 11.85 -18.40
CA PRO A 17 4.57 10.71 -18.65
C PRO A 17 6.03 11.09 -18.98
N ALA A 18 6.26 12.24 -19.60
CA ALA A 18 7.60 12.74 -19.91
C ALA A 18 8.42 13.15 -18.66
N GLU A 19 7.77 13.28 -17.49
CA GLU A 19 8.41 13.63 -16.22
C GLU A 19 8.81 12.38 -15.40
N ILE A 20 8.52 11.18 -15.90
CA ILE A 20 8.94 9.91 -15.27
C ILE A 20 10.46 9.88 -15.16
N SER A 21 10.96 9.61 -13.96
CA SER A 21 12.38 9.53 -13.69
C SER A 21 13.03 8.37 -14.45
N ALA A 22 14.23 8.60 -14.99
CA ALA A 22 15.00 7.54 -15.67
C ALA A 22 15.35 6.38 -14.73
N PHE A 23 15.43 6.65 -13.43
CA PHE A 23 15.71 5.66 -12.39
C PHE A 23 14.76 5.89 -11.20
N PHE A 24 14.27 4.78 -10.65
CA PHE A 24 13.47 4.77 -9.40
C PHE A 24 14.19 3.84 -8.42
N PRO A 25 14.76 4.37 -7.33
CA PRO A 25 15.50 3.57 -6.36
C PRO A 25 14.63 2.49 -5.70
N VAL A 26 15.27 1.38 -5.33
CA VAL A 26 14.69 0.37 -4.47
C VAL A 26 15.22 0.60 -3.06
N THR A 27 14.31 0.82 -2.10
CA THR A 27 14.64 1.03 -0.69
C THR A 27 13.92 0.03 0.20
N GLY A 28 14.42 -0.17 1.40
CA GLY A 28 13.97 -1.20 2.30
C GLY A 28 14.18 -2.60 1.70
N THR A 29 13.30 -3.53 2.01
CA THR A 29 13.38 -4.90 1.50
C THR A 29 13.32 -4.94 -0.03
N SER A 30 14.34 -5.47 -0.69
CA SER A 30 14.36 -5.66 -2.15
C SER A 30 13.60 -6.94 -2.58
N MET A 31 13.57 -7.95 -1.72
CA MET A 31 12.83 -9.21 -1.89
C MET A 31 12.63 -9.85 -0.52
N PRO A 32 11.41 -10.25 -0.16
CA PRO A 32 11.15 -11.04 1.05
C PRO A 32 12.01 -12.31 1.07
N PRO A 33 12.69 -12.61 2.19
CA PRO A 33 13.68 -13.72 2.23
C PRO A 33 13.04 -15.10 2.37
N SER A 34 11.73 -15.20 2.59
CA SER A 34 11.04 -16.46 2.86
C SER A 34 10.95 -17.36 1.63
N ASP A 35 11.02 -18.68 1.86
CA ASP A 35 10.83 -19.69 0.81
C ASP A 35 9.40 -19.65 0.25
N ASP A 36 8.42 -19.26 1.06
CA ASP A 36 7.04 -19.05 0.61
C ASP A 36 6.96 -17.95 -0.43
N PHE A 37 7.62 -16.81 -0.20
CA PHE A 37 7.65 -15.74 -1.22
C PHE A 37 8.35 -16.18 -2.50
N ARG A 38 9.46 -16.92 -2.39
CA ARG A 38 10.16 -17.48 -3.56
C ARG A 38 9.25 -18.38 -4.37
N ARG A 39 8.52 -19.31 -3.71
CA ARG A 39 7.53 -20.16 -4.40
C ARG A 39 6.43 -19.36 -5.10
N LEU A 40 5.93 -18.30 -4.47
CA LEU A 40 4.95 -17.42 -5.09
C LEU A 40 5.53 -16.71 -6.32
N LEU A 41 6.76 -16.22 -6.24
CA LEU A 41 7.46 -15.57 -7.33
C LEU A 41 7.72 -16.52 -8.50
N ASP A 42 8.25 -17.72 -8.24
CA ASP A 42 8.49 -18.77 -9.24
C ASP A 42 7.19 -19.23 -9.94
N GLY A 43 6.08 -19.21 -9.19
CA GLY A 43 4.73 -19.43 -9.71
C GLY A 43 4.09 -18.23 -10.37
N GLU A 44 4.84 -17.12 -10.59
CA GLU A 44 4.30 -15.86 -11.16
C GLU A 44 3.09 -15.32 -10.37
N PHE A 45 3.11 -15.52 -9.05
CA PHE A 45 2.06 -15.12 -8.11
C PHE A 45 0.66 -15.71 -8.39
N ARG A 46 0.55 -16.82 -9.14
CA ARG A 46 -0.76 -17.47 -9.43
C ARG A 46 -1.49 -17.92 -8.16
N ASP A 47 -0.75 -18.38 -7.17
CA ASP A 47 -1.30 -18.87 -5.90
C ASP A 47 -1.39 -17.78 -4.81
N TRP A 48 -0.84 -16.60 -5.10
CA TRP A 48 -0.96 -15.47 -4.17
C TRP A 48 -2.41 -14.97 -4.07
N ARG A 49 -2.81 -14.59 -2.87
CA ARG A 49 -4.14 -14.02 -2.61
C ARG A 49 -4.02 -12.82 -1.68
N LEU A 50 -4.65 -11.70 -2.08
CA LEU A 50 -4.93 -10.60 -1.17
C LEU A 50 -6.12 -10.96 -0.29
N ARG A 51 -5.93 -11.02 1.01
CA ARG A 51 -7.00 -11.21 1.99
C ARG A 51 -7.44 -9.87 2.54
N VAL A 52 -8.74 -9.59 2.53
CA VAL A 52 -9.33 -8.40 3.15
C VAL A 52 -10.28 -8.86 4.24
N GLY A 53 -10.08 -8.39 5.47
CA GLY A 53 -10.85 -8.85 6.64
C GLY A 53 -10.92 -7.80 7.75
N GLY A 54 -11.20 -8.27 8.98
CA GLY A 54 -11.44 -7.41 10.14
C GLY A 54 -12.88 -6.88 10.17
N LEU A 55 -13.07 -5.60 10.41
CA LEU A 55 -14.40 -4.94 10.53
C LEU A 55 -15.03 -4.72 9.14
N VAL A 56 -15.28 -5.80 8.43
CA VAL A 56 -15.97 -5.85 7.14
C VAL A 56 -17.17 -6.81 7.20
N GLU A 57 -18.16 -6.58 6.35
CA GLU A 57 -19.34 -7.43 6.25
C GLU A 57 -19.06 -8.70 5.44
N ARG A 58 -18.23 -8.57 4.41
CA ARG A 58 -17.89 -9.63 3.45
C ARG A 58 -16.36 -9.70 3.28
N PRO A 59 -15.67 -10.59 4.00
CA PRO A 59 -14.25 -10.82 3.78
C PRO A 59 -13.97 -11.22 2.32
N LEU A 60 -12.83 -10.76 1.78
CA LEU A 60 -12.42 -11.05 0.41
C LEU A 60 -11.11 -11.86 0.40
N ALA A 61 -10.97 -12.71 -0.60
CA ALA A 61 -9.71 -13.36 -0.96
C ALA A 61 -9.57 -13.29 -2.48
N LEU A 62 -8.69 -12.42 -2.96
CA LEU A 62 -8.60 -12.06 -4.37
C LEU A 62 -7.23 -12.44 -4.93
N SER A 63 -7.22 -13.12 -6.07
CA SER A 63 -6.01 -13.35 -6.86
C SER A 63 -5.51 -12.05 -7.52
N LEU A 64 -4.26 -12.05 -7.97
CA LEU A 64 -3.72 -10.93 -8.74
C LEU A 64 -4.53 -10.69 -10.03
N ALA A 65 -4.94 -11.76 -10.71
CA ALA A 65 -5.76 -11.68 -11.93
C ALA A 65 -7.14 -11.04 -11.67
N GLU A 66 -7.80 -11.39 -10.55
CA GLU A 66 -9.06 -10.77 -10.16
C GLU A 66 -8.90 -9.28 -9.84
N LEU A 67 -7.80 -8.88 -9.18
CA LEU A 67 -7.49 -7.46 -8.96
C LEU A 67 -7.27 -6.73 -10.29
N GLN A 68 -6.51 -7.32 -11.22
CA GLN A 68 -6.24 -6.74 -12.53
C GLN A 68 -7.49 -6.62 -13.43
N ALA A 69 -8.50 -7.44 -13.19
CA ALA A 69 -9.79 -7.37 -13.88
C ALA A 69 -10.73 -6.28 -13.32
N MET A 70 -10.41 -5.68 -12.17
CA MET A 70 -11.20 -4.58 -11.60
C MET A 70 -10.89 -3.24 -12.28
N PRO A 71 -11.80 -2.24 -12.20
CA PRO A 71 -11.51 -0.89 -12.64
C PRO A 71 -10.21 -0.37 -12.00
N ALA A 72 -9.24 -0.04 -12.82
CA ALA A 72 -7.94 0.43 -12.39
C ALA A 72 -7.81 1.95 -12.53
N ARG A 73 -6.94 2.54 -11.71
CA ARG A 73 -6.44 3.89 -11.86
C ARG A 73 -4.97 3.84 -12.26
N THR A 74 -4.62 4.68 -13.24
CA THR A 74 -3.23 4.96 -13.59
C THR A 74 -2.93 6.42 -13.25
N GLN A 75 -1.83 6.67 -12.55
CA GLN A 75 -1.40 8.00 -12.12
C GLN A 75 0.12 8.12 -12.20
N VAL A 76 0.62 9.29 -12.60
CA VAL A 76 2.06 9.62 -12.60
C VAL A 76 2.31 10.57 -11.46
N THR A 77 3.03 10.15 -10.45
CA THR A 77 3.18 10.89 -9.20
C THR A 77 4.62 10.88 -8.70
N LEU A 78 4.96 11.93 -7.96
CA LEU A 78 6.21 12.02 -7.22
C LEU A 78 6.16 11.10 -6.00
N HIS A 79 7.19 10.32 -5.78
CA HIS A 79 7.45 9.60 -4.55
C HIS A 79 8.56 10.30 -3.79
N GLN A 80 8.32 10.65 -2.54
CA GLN A 80 9.33 11.23 -1.65
C GLN A 80 9.69 10.18 -0.61
N CYS A 81 10.96 9.81 -0.56
CA CYS A 81 11.49 8.86 0.41
C CYS A 81 12.04 9.60 1.63
N ASP A 82 11.87 9.01 2.80
CA ASP A 82 12.46 9.43 4.06
C ASP A 82 14.00 9.34 4.05
N GLU A 83 14.58 8.56 3.15
CA GLU A 83 16.05 8.52 2.90
C GLU A 83 16.59 9.73 2.13
N GLY A 84 15.77 10.75 1.82
CA GLY A 84 16.19 12.02 1.25
C GLY A 84 16.26 12.06 -0.27
N TRP A 85 15.68 11.11 -0.98
CA TRP A 85 15.54 11.13 -2.44
C TRP A 85 14.05 11.21 -2.88
N SER A 86 13.85 11.64 -4.10
CA SER A 86 12.53 11.59 -4.72
C SER A 86 12.62 11.14 -6.18
N ALA A 87 11.57 10.47 -6.66
CA ALA A 87 11.48 9.99 -8.04
C ALA A 87 10.03 9.96 -8.51
N VAL A 88 9.82 10.15 -9.79
CA VAL A 88 8.51 10.11 -10.45
C VAL A 88 8.33 8.77 -11.13
N ALA A 89 7.20 8.13 -10.91
CA ALA A 89 6.83 6.91 -11.63
C ALA A 89 5.33 6.91 -11.98
N GLN A 90 4.98 6.13 -12.98
CA GLN A 90 3.59 5.80 -13.29
C GLN A 90 3.19 4.55 -12.51
N TRP A 91 2.09 4.63 -11.81
CA TRP A 91 1.52 3.54 -11.03
C TRP A 91 0.15 3.16 -11.58
N THR A 92 -0.09 1.85 -11.75
CA THR A 92 -1.41 1.34 -12.12
C THR A 92 -1.87 0.32 -11.08
N GLY A 93 -3.09 0.48 -10.60
CA GLY A 93 -3.65 -0.40 -9.58
C GLY A 93 -5.14 -0.15 -9.32
N VAL A 94 -5.71 -0.94 -8.44
CA VAL A 94 -7.10 -0.80 -8.02
C VAL A 94 -7.20 0.28 -6.94
N PRO A 95 -8.11 1.27 -7.04
CA PRO A 95 -8.39 2.16 -5.91
C PRO A 95 -8.77 1.36 -4.66
N LEU A 96 -8.11 1.63 -3.54
CA LEU A 96 -8.37 0.91 -2.29
C LEU A 96 -9.84 1.00 -1.88
N ALA A 97 -10.46 2.16 -2.11
CA ALA A 97 -11.88 2.38 -1.88
C ALA A 97 -12.78 1.35 -2.56
N THR A 98 -12.43 0.86 -3.76
CA THR A 98 -13.19 -0.17 -4.48
C THR A 98 -13.26 -1.48 -3.69
N LEU A 99 -12.14 -1.90 -3.10
CA LEU A 99 -12.11 -3.12 -2.28
C LEU A 99 -12.86 -2.93 -0.96
N LEU A 100 -12.66 -1.79 -0.30
CA LEU A 100 -13.34 -1.47 0.96
C LEU A 100 -14.86 -1.38 0.78
N GLN A 101 -15.34 -0.78 -0.30
CA GLN A 101 -16.76 -0.75 -0.63
C GLN A 101 -17.31 -2.15 -0.96
N LYS A 102 -16.55 -2.95 -1.73
CA LYS A 102 -16.92 -4.34 -2.05
C LYS A 102 -17.01 -5.21 -0.80
N SER A 103 -16.10 -5.03 0.15
CA SER A 103 -16.12 -5.77 1.43
C SER A 103 -17.21 -5.30 2.39
N GLY A 104 -17.69 -4.05 2.26
CA GLY A 104 -18.67 -3.44 3.18
C GLY A 104 -18.03 -3.13 4.54
N LEU A 105 -17.79 -1.85 4.82
CA LEU A 105 -17.20 -1.44 6.10
C LEU A 105 -18.25 -1.46 7.21
N GLN A 106 -17.91 -2.03 8.37
CA GLN A 106 -18.75 -1.93 9.56
C GLN A 106 -18.70 -0.51 10.14
N ARG A 107 -19.73 -0.11 10.89
CA ARG A 107 -19.91 1.27 11.38
C ARG A 107 -18.79 1.78 12.28
N ASN A 108 -18.15 0.87 13.01
CA ASN A 108 -17.05 1.18 13.92
C ASN A 108 -15.67 1.13 13.24
N ALA A 109 -15.56 0.80 11.97
CA ALA A 109 -14.31 0.84 11.21
C ALA A 109 -13.69 2.26 11.26
N ARG A 110 -12.37 2.34 11.50
CA ARG A 110 -11.61 3.60 11.60
C ARG A 110 -10.32 3.58 10.80
N TYR A 111 -9.64 2.44 10.78
CA TYR A 111 -8.30 2.31 10.20
C TYR A 111 -8.23 1.09 9.28
N VAL A 112 -7.31 1.15 8.34
CA VAL A 112 -6.95 0.06 7.44
C VAL A 112 -5.49 -0.29 7.68
N VAL A 113 -5.21 -1.52 8.08
CA VAL A 113 -3.86 -2.03 8.34
C VAL A 113 -3.44 -2.91 7.17
N PHE A 114 -2.25 -2.70 6.66
CA PHE A 114 -1.61 -3.47 5.60
C PHE A 114 -0.54 -4.36 6.22
N HIS A 115 -0.65 -5.66 6.06
CA HIS A 115 0.34 -6.64 6.48
C HIS A 115 1.11 -7.13 5.25
N CYS A 116 2.41 -7.23 5.40
CA CYS A 116 3.35 -7.46 4.31
C CYS A 116 4.11 -8.78 4.49
N LEU A 117 4.60 -9.32 3.38
CA LEU A 117 5.36 -10.58 3.37
C LEU A 117 6.85 -10.38 3.68
N ASP A 118 7.33 -9.14 3.66
CA ASP A 118 8.74 -8.84 3.94
C ASP A 118 9.01 -8.83 5.45
N ALA A 119 10.08 -9.53 5.83
CA ALA A 119 10.63 -9.45 7.17
C ALA A 119 11.54 -8.23 7.28
N VAL A 120 11.38 -7.46 8.33
CA VAL A 120 12.24 -6.31 8.62
C VAL A 120 13.57 -6.82 9.19
N PRO A 121 14.74 -6.42 8.62
CA PRO A 121 16.02 -6.96 9.05
C PRO A 121 16.39 -6.68 10.52
N LEU A 122 15.78 -5.64 11.12
CA LEU A 122 16.12 -5.20 12.47
C LEU A 122 15.62 -6.14 13.57
N ASP A 123 14.44 -6.76 13.40
CA ASP A 123 13.86 -7.63 14.42
C ASP A 123 13.23 -8.93 13.86
N GLY A 124 13.27 -9.10 12.54
CA GLY A 124 12.71 -10.26 11.85
C GLY A 124 11.18 -10.29 11.81
N SER A 125 10.49 -9.28 12.34
CA SER A 125 9.04 -9.17 12.23
C SER A 125 8.62 -8.79 10.81
N ASN A 126 7.39 -9.12 10.44
CA ASN A 126 6.85 -8.69 9.16
C ASN A 126 6.49 -7.19 9.20
N TYR A 127 6.73 -6.51 8.09
CA TYR A 127 6.36 -5.11 7.93
C TYR A 127 4.85 -4.92 7.95
N TYR A 128 4.38 -3.85 8.55
CA TYR A 128 2.98 -3.44 8.53
C TYR A 128 2.88 -1.93 8.57
N GLU A 129 1.81 -1.42 8.02
CA GLU A 129 1.47 -0.01 7.97
C GLU A 129 -0.03 0.21 8.09
N SER A 130 -0.45 1.42 8.45
CA SER A 130 -1.86 1.74 8.51
C SER A 130 -2.20 3.13 7.98
N LEU A 131 -3.44 3.26 7.53
CA LEU A 131 -4.07 4.52 7.16
C LEU A 131 -5.38 4.69 7.92
N ASP A 132 -5.82 5.94 8.10
CA ASP A 132 -7.23 6.19 8.43
C ASP A 132 -8.13 6.00 7.20
N LEU A 133 -9.43 5.94 7.42
CA LEU A 133 -10.38 5.78 6.33
C LEU A 133 -10.43 6.99 5.38
N LEU A 134 -10.01 8.18 5.79
CA LEU A 134 -10.00 9.35 4.90
C LEU A 134 -8.97 9.17 3.79
N ASP A 135 -7.74 8.77 4.15
CA ASP A 135 -6.70 8.49 3.17
C ASP A 135 -6.98 7.18 2.41
N ALA A 136 -7.47 6.14 3.10
CA ALA A 136 -7.79 4.85 2.47
C ALA A 136 -8.89 4.96 1.41
N MET A 137 -9.87 5.85 1.60
CA MET A 137 -10.97 6.07 0.66
C MET A 137 -10.66 7.12 -0.41
N HIS A 138 -9.49 7.75 -0.35
CA HIS A 138 -9.12 8.77 -1.33
C HIS A 138 -8.89 8.14 -2.73
N PRO A 139 -9.37 8.77 -3.83
CA PRO A 139 -9.24 8.20 -5.17
C PRO A 139 -7.80 7.96 -5.66
N GLN A 140 -6.81 8.71 -5.13
CA GLN A 140 -5.40 8.52 -5.45
C GLN A 140 -4.71 7.46 -4.56
N THR A 141 -5.41 6.89 -3.57
CA THR A 141 -4.90 5.76 -2.79
C THR A 141 -5.23 4.47 -3.52
N ILE A 142 -4.19 3.83 -4.07
CA ILE A 142 -4.34 2.64 -4.91
C ILE A 142 -3.49 1.48 -4.40
N LEU A 143 -3.93 0.28 -4.71
CA LEU A 143 -3.14 -0.95 -4.59
C LEU A 143 -2.51 -1.21 -5.95
N ALA A 144 -1.25 -0.80 -6.11
CA ALA A 144 -0.54 -0.85 -7.37
C ALA A 144 0.04 -2.24 -7.63
N TYR A 145 -0.22 -2.77 -8.82
CA TYR A 145 0.31 -4.03 -9.35
C TYR A 145 1.17 -3.81 -10.60
N ALA A 146 1.24 -2.58 -11.10
CA ALA A 146 2.08 -2.25 -12.25
C ALA A 146 2.79 -0.90 -12.05
N MET A 147 3.97 -0.77 -12.66
CA MET A 147 4.82 0.41 -12.62
C MET A 147 5.38 0.70 -14.02
N ASN A 148 5.29 1.95 -14.48
CA ASN A 148 5.80 2.41 -15.77
C ASN A 148 5.32 1.54 -16.95
N GLY A 149 4.03 1.14 -16.95
CA GLY A 149 3.39 0.34 -17.99
C GLY A 149 3.78 -1.14 -18.03
N LYS A 150 4.51 -1.63 -17.01
CA LYS A 150 4.92 -3.04 -16.87
C LYS A 150 4.42 -3.61 -15.54
N SER A 151 4.44 -4.94 -15.40
CA SER A 151 4.22 -5.58 -14.10
C SER A 151 5.13 -4.97 -13.04
N LEU A 152 4.63 -4.86 -11.84
CA LEU A 152 5.37 -4.29 -10.71
C LEU A 152 6.67 -5.09 -10.47
N PRO A 153 7.85 -4.45 -10.49
CA PRO A 153 9.10 -5.16 -10.20
C PRO A 153 9.14 -5.68 -8.76
N VAL A 154 9.83 -6.80 -8.52
CA VAL A 154 9.94 -7.40 -7.19
C VAL A 154 10.48 -6.39 -6.18
N GLY A 155 11.59 -5.74 -6.46
CA GLY A 155 12.18 -4.75 -5.54
C GLY A 155 11.26 -3.55 -5.24
N ASN A 156 10.31 -3.27 -6.11
CA ASN A 156 9.32 -2.22 -5.92
C ASN A 156 8.03 -2.72 -5.24
N GLY A 157 7.95 -3.99 -4.83
CA GLY A 157 6.90 -4.53 -3.96
C GLY A 157 5.90 -5.47 -4.62
N ALA A 158 6.28 -6.20 -5.71
CA ALA A 158 5.41 -7.20 -6.30
C ALA A 158 4.97 -8.28 -5.29
N PRO A 159 3.75 -8.83 -5.44
CA PRO A 159 2.81 -8.56 -6.50
C PRO A 159 1.95 -7.30 -6.30
N LEU A 160 1.91 -6.75 -5.07
CA LEU A 160 1.04 -5.65 -4.71
C LEU A 160 1.68 -4.71 -3.70
N ARG A 161 1.59 -3.41 -3.96
CA ARG A 161 2.01 -2.37 -3.02
C ARG A 161 0.96 -1.28 -2.83
N LEU A 162 1.01 -0.61 -1.70
CA LEU A 162 0.24 0.61 -1.46
C LEU A 162 0.90 1.80 -2.16
N ARG A 163 0.05 2.66 -2.73
CA ARG A 163 0.38 4.03 -3.08
C ARG A 163 -0.61 4.95 -2.39
N VAL A 164 -0.13 5.69 -1.41
CA VAL A 164 -0.83 6.77 -0.71
C VAL A 164 -0.04 8.05 -0.95
N GLU A 165 -0.42 8.77 -2.00
CA GLU A 165 0.38 9.84 -2.59
C GLU A 165 0.59 11.05 -1.66
N LEU A 166 -0.27 11.20 -0.67
CA LEU A 166 -0.18 12.26 0.34
C LEU A 166 0.85 12.01 1.43
N GLN A 167 1.45 10.84 1.49
CA GLN A 167 2.32 10.45 2.58
C GLN A 167 3.70 9.99 2.09
N ILE A 168 4.71 10.20 2.92
CA ILE A 168 6.11 9.88 2.63
C ILE A 168 6.36 8.36 2.43
N GLY A 169 7.54 8.02 1.96
CA GLY A 169 7.94 6.72 1.45
C GLY A 169 7.55 5.51 2.29
N TYR A 170 7.87 5.49 3.59
CA TYR A 170 7.60 4.32 4.44
C TYR A 170 6.11 3.99 4.58
N LYS A 171 5.21 4.96 4.43
CA LYS A 171 3.76 4.71 4.43
C LYS A 171 3.27 3.93 3.21
N ASN A 172 4.07 3.80 2.18
CA ASN A 172 3.74 3.10 0.93
C ASN A 172 4.17 1.63 0.99
N ALA A 173 3.52 0.84 1.84
CA ALA A 173 3.81 -0.57 2.12
C ALA A 173 3.98 -1.43 0.86
N LYS A 174 4.97 -2.33 0.85
CA LYS A 174 5.31 -3.25 -0.24
C LYS A 174 4.92 -4.68 0.12
N PHE A 175 4.82 -5.56 -0.88
CA PHE A 175 4.58 -7.01 -0.68
C PHE A 175 3.33 -7.33 0.15
N ILE A 176 2.27 -6.57 -0.03
CA ILE A 176 1.03 -6.72 0.75
C ILE A 176 0.38 -8.06 0.43
N ASP A 177 -0.03 -8.80 1.46
CA ASP A 177 -0.84 -10.01 1.32
C ASP A 177 -2.14 -9.97 2.11
N ARG A 178 -2.26 -9.08 3.10
CA ARG A 178 -3.45 -8.95 3.92
C ARG A 178 -3.76 -7.49 4.26
N ILE A 179 -5.04 -7.18 4.18
CA ILE A 179 -5.62 -5.90 4.63
C ILE A 179 -6.59 -6.21 5.76
N GLU A 180 -6.46 -5.50 6.86
CA GLU A 180 -7.30 -5.66 8.05
C GLU A 180 -7.93 -4.32 8.42
N VAL A 181 -9.26 -4.29 8.46
CA VAL A 181 -10.01 -3.10 8.90
C VAL A 181 -10.23 -3.18 10.40
N VAL A 182 -9.87 -2.14 11.12
CA VAL A 182 -9.95 -2.10 12.60
C VAL A 182 -10.57 -0.79 13.11
N ASP A 183 -11.03 -0.78 14.34
CA ASP A 183 -11.52 0.43 15.04
C ASP A 183 -10.41 1.12 15.85
N SER A 184 -9.35 0.42 16.16
CA SER A 184 -8.23 0.91 16.96
C SER A 184 -6.92 0.30 16.51
N LEU A 185 -5.85 1.09 16.52
CA LEU A 185 -4.48 0.63 16.25
C LEU A 185 -3.80 0.05 17.49
N ARG A 186 -4.38 0.19 18.68
CA ARG A 186 -3.78 -0.27 19.95
C ARG A 186 -3.36 -1.75 19.96
N PRO A 187 -4.11 -2.70 19.37
CA PRO A 187 -3.71 -4.10 19.34
C PRO A 187 -2.72 -4.43 18.21
N ILE A 188 -2.36 -3.48 17.35
CA ILE A 188 -1.47 -3.69 16.21
C ILE A 188 -0.04 -3.30 16.60
N GLY A 189 0.87 -4.27 16.59
CA GLY A 189 2.25 -4.07 17.01
C GLY A 189 2.34 -3.51 18.42
N ARG A 190 2.97 -2.35 18.58
CA ARG A 190 3.05 -1.61 19.86
C ARG A 190 1.99 -0.50 19.95
N GLY A 191 1.04 -0.46 19.01
CA GLY A 191 -0.12 0.42 19.05
C GLY A 191 0.07 1.80 18.44
N ARG A 192 1.15 2.06 17.73
CA ARG A 192 1.43 3.37 17.12
C ARG A 192 1.03 3.46 15.64
N GLY A 193 0.66 2.32 15.03
CA GLY A 193 0.01 2.32 13.72
C GLY A 193 0.84 1.88 12.53
N GLY A 194 2.13 1.64 12.71
CA GLY A 194 3.02 1.11 11.69
C GLY A 194 4.30 0.60 12.31
N TRP A 195 5.10 -0.13 11.53
CA TRP A 195 6.34 -0.71 12.04
C TRP A 195 7.35 0.37 12.42
N TRP A 196 7.55 1.40 11.57
CA TRP A 196 8.48 2.50 11.86
C TRP A 196 8.00 3.37 13.02
N GLU A 197 6.70 3.60 13.15
CA GLU A 197 6.10 4.33 14.27
C GLU A 197 6.33 3.61 15.60
N ASP A 198 6.26 2.29 15.57
CA ASP A 198 6.49 1.46 16.74
C ASP A 198 7.98 1.31 17.09
N TYR A 199 8.86 1.28 16.08
CA TYR A 199 10.29 1.05 16.25
C TYR A 199 11.06 2.34 16.54
N ASP A 200 10.90 3.39 15.73
CA ASP A 200 11.71 4.61 15.77
C ASP A 200 10.89 5.90 16.02
N HIS A 201 9.69 5.74 16.54
CA HIS A 201 8.81 6.88 16.80
C HIS A 201 8.50 7.77 15.60
N ALA A 202 8.54 7.21 14.39
CA ALA A 202 8.11 7.89 13.19
C ALA A 202 6.67 8.41 13.34
N VAL A 203 6.33 9.46 12.60
CA VAL A 203 5.00 10.08 12.69
C VAL A 203 3.97 9.24 11.95
N TRP A 204 2.92 8.86 12.61
CA TRP A 204 1.86 8.06 11.98
C TRP A 204 1.22 8.74 10.76
N TYR A 205 1.00 10.05 10.80
CA TYR A 205 0.61 10.84 9.63
C TYR A 205 1.81 11.62 9.11
N ALA A 206 2.48 11.07 8.13
CA ALA A 206 3.67 11.66 7.51
C ALA A 206 3.27 12.35 6.18
N GLY A 207 2.46 13.38 6.28
CA GLY A 207 1.94 14.13 5.14
C GLY A 207 3.01 14.96 4.41
N LEU A 208 2.83 15.11 3.11
CA LEU A 208 3.64 15.91 2.19
C LEU A 208 2.99 17.26 1.92
#